data_9e6a739dcb614a42eb6223519819c100
#
_entry.id   9e6a739dcb614a42eb6223519819c100
#
_cell.length_a   1.000
_cell.length_b   1.000
_cell.length_c   1.000
_cell.angle_alpha   90.00
_cell.angle_beta   90.00
_cell.angle_gamma   90.00
#
_symmetry.space_group_name_H-M   'P 1'
#
loop_
_entity.id
_entity.type
_entity.pdbx_description
1 polymer ?
#
loop_
_entity_poly.entity_id
_entity_poly.type
_entity_poly.pdbx_seq_one_letter_code
_entity_poly.pdbx_strand_id
1 'polypeptide(L)'
;MTVNKLFKPGDFLTLGVVAFFIAWLCVALWKQGVGGTLVVRSKGAVVSELSLMRNRTLAIDGPLGATVVEVQNQRARIARDPSPKQYCVRQGWLQHAGEIALCLPNQVSIEIAVSQNRVDSLNY
;
A
#
# COMPACT_ATOMS: atom_id res chain seq x y z
N MET A 1 -10.97 13.24 48.05
CA MET A 1 -10.58 13.34 46.66
C MET A 1 -11.68 14.02 45.82
N THR A 2 -11.32 15.16 45.33
CA THR A 2 -12.26 16.10 44.70
C THR A 2 -12.61 15.78 43.23
N VAL A 3 -11.95 14.78 42.65
CA VAL A 3 -12.16 14.42 41.24
C VAL A 3 -13.53 13.76 41.01
N ASN A 4 -14.03 13.03 42.00
CA ASN A 4 -15.32 12.35 41.91
C ASN A 4 -16.51 13.29 41.96
N LYS A 5 -16.34 14.52 42.43
CA LYS A 5 -17.39 15.54 42.47
C LYS A 5 -17.47 16.37 41.19
N LEU A 6 -16.45 16.33 40.39
CA LEU A 6 -16.40 17.08 39.10
C LEU A 6 -17.11 16.34 37.97
N PHE A 7 -17.22 15.00 38.08
CA PHE A 7 -17.84 14.19 37.06
C PHE A 7 -19.27 13.81 37.42
N LYS A 8 -20.20 14.26 36.62
CA LYS A 8 -21.59 13.87 36.71
C LYS A 8 -21.83 12.60 35.90
N PRO A 9 -22.88 11.82 36.20
CA PRO A 9 -23.16 10.59 35.43
C PRO A 9 -23.35 10.85 33.93
N GLY A 10 -23.79 12.04 33.54
CA GLY A 10 -23.88 12.46 32.14
C GLY A 10 -22.53 12.61 31.46
N ASP A 11 -21.46 12.91 32.21
CA ASP A 11 -20.12 13.07 31.67
C ASP A 11 -19.53 11.73 31.22
N PHE A 12 -19.85 10.65 31.93
CA PHE A 12 -19.43 9.31 31.51
C PHE A 12 -20.13 8.88 30.21
N LEU A 13 -21.36 9.29 30.03
CA LEU A 13 -22.10 9.00 28.79
C LEU A 13 -21.49 9.77 27.61
N THR A 14 -21.19 11.06 27.79
CA THR A 14 -20.57 11.88 26.74
C THR A 14 -19.17 11.40 26.39
N LEU A 15 -18.37 11.03 27.40
CA LEU A 15 -17.04 10.45 27.18
C LEU A 15 -17.13 9.13 26.42
N GLY A 16 -18.09 8.29 26.76
CA GLY A 16 -18.33 7.02 26.08
C GLY A 16 -18.68 7.22 24.59
N VAL A 17 -19.59 8.17 24.32
CA VAL A 17 -20.00 8.50 22.95
C VAL A 17 -18.83 9.06 22.14
N VAL A 18 -18.07 9.98 22.73
CA VAL A 18 -16.90 10.58 22.06
C VAL A 18 -15.82 9.52 21.80
N ALA A 19 -15.53 8.67 22.79
CA ALA A 19 -14.56 7.60 22.62
C ALA A 19 -15.00 6.60 21.55
N PHE A 20 -16.27 6.25 21.53
CA PHE A 20 -16.84 5.38 20.50
C PHE A 20 -16.72 6.01 19.10
N PHE A 21 -17.02 7.30 18.99
CA PHE A 21 -16.94 8.03 17.73
C PHE A 21 -15.49 8.11 17.21
N ILE A 22 -14.54 8.39 18.12
CA ILE A 22 -13.12 8.43 17.78
C ILE A 22 -12.63 7.05 17.33
N ALA A 23 -12.99 5.99 18.05
CA ALA A 23 -12.63 4.62 17.68
C ALA A 23 -13.22 4.24 16.32
N TRP A 24 -14.47 4.63 16.08
CA TRP A 24 -15.14 4.39 14.80
C TRP A 24 -14.44 5.14 13.66
N LEU A 25 -14.09 6.41 13.88
CA LEU A 25 -13.33 7.20 12.90
C LEU A 25 -11.96 6.60 12.63
N CYS A 26 -11.25 6.16 13.67
CA CYS A 26 -9.95 5.52 13.50
C CYS A 26 -10.05 4.26 12.65
N VAL A 27 -11.04 3.42 12.89
CA VAL A 27 -11.26 2.21 12.10
C VAL A 27 -11.67 2.55 10.66
N ALA A 28 -12.55 3.54 10.49
CA ALA A 28 -13.02 3.96 9.16
C ALA A 28 -11.90 4.56 8.31
N LEU A 29 -11.06 5.39 8.93
CA LEU A 29 -9.92 6.01 8.25
C LEU A 29 -8.76 5.03 8.04
N TRP A 30 -8.64 4.04 8.90
CA TRP A 30 -7.59 3.03 8.81
C TRP A 30 -7.85 2.00 7.70
N LYS A 31 -9.06 1.90 7.23
CA LYS A 31 -9.36 1.15 6.02
C LYS A 31 -8.83 1.92 4.81
N GLN A 32 -7.51 2.03 4.75
CA GLN A 32 -6.87 2.50 3.53
C GLN A 32 -7.27 1.57 2.41
N GLY A 33 -7.75 2.17 1.35
CA GLY A 33 -8.27 1.41 0.23
C GLY A 33 -7.32 0.32 -0.21
N VAL A 34 -7.83 -0.87 -0.39
CA VAL A 34 -7.10 -1.95 -1.02
C VAL A 34 -6.66 -1.43 -2.39
N GLY A 35 -5.36 -1.39 -2.62
CA GLY A 35 -4.85 -0.98 -3.92
C GLY A 35 -5.38 -1.92 -4.99
N GLY A 36 -5.84 -1.35 -6.10
CA GLY A 36 -6.42 -2.14 -7.18
C GLY A 36 -5.45 -2.44 -8.31
N THR A 37 -4.39 -1.66 -8.47
CA THR A 37 -3.50 -1.74 -9.61
C THR A 37 -2.04 -1.68 -9.17
N LEU A 38 -1.25 -2.58 -9.74
CA LEU A 38 0.20 -2.58 -9.58
C LEU A 38 0.82 -1.87 -10.79
N VAL A 39 1.55 -0.79 -10.53
CA VAL A 39 2.29 -0.06 -11.56
C VAL A 39 3.74 -0.49 -11.49
N VAL A 40 4.25 -0.98 -12.60
CA VAL A 40 5.65 -1.42 -12.73
C VAL A 40 6.40 -0.40 -13.57
N ARG A 41 7.49 0.14 -13.04
CA ARG A 41 8.35 1.09 -13.72
C ARG A 41 9.75 0.51 -13.91
N SER A 42 10.31 0.79 -15.05
CA SER A 42 11.71 0.50 -15.35
C SER A 42 12.37 1.77 -15.88
N LYS A 43 13.51 2.14 -15.30
CA LYS A 43 14.24 3.36 -15.64
C LYS A 43 13.37 4.63 -15.56
N GLY A 44 12.44 4.67 -14.59
CA GLY A 44 11.56 5.80 -14.41
C GLY A 44 10.32 5.85 -15.29
N ALA A 45 10.19 4.96 -16.25
CA ALA A 45 9.05 4.90 -17.16
C ALA A 45 8.13 3.73 -16.81
N VAL A 46 6.82 3.93 -16.90
CA VAL A 46 5.84 2.86 -16.70
C VAL A 46 5.94 1.86 -17.83
N VAL A 47 6.28 0.62 -17.51
CA VAL A 47 6.39 -0.45 -18.51
C VAL A 47 5.20 -1.41 -18.47
N SER A 48 4.51 -1.50 -17.34
CA SER A 48 3.37 -2.39 -17.21
C SER A 48 2.46 -1.94 -16.08
N GLU A 49 1.17 -2.21 -16.23
CA GLU A 49 0.18 -2.06 -15.17
C GLU A 49 -0.56 -3.39 -15.04
N LEU A 50 -0.59 -3.92 -13.82
CA LEU A 50 -1.18 -5.21 -13.52
C LEU A 50 -2.31 -5.06 -12.52
N SER A 51 -3.39 -5.82 -12.71
CA SER A 51 -4.45 -5.90 -11.72
C SER A 51 -4.01 -6.80 -10.58
N LEU A 52 -4.19 -6.35 -9.33
CA LEU A 52 -3.94 -7.16 -8.14
C LEU A 52 -4.98 -8.27 -7.96
N MET A 53 -6.08 -8.22 -8.69
CA MET A 53 -7.15 -9.22 -8.59
C MET A 53 -6.77 -10.54 -9.24
N ARG A 54 -5.74 -10.56 -10.09
CA ARG A 54 -5.27 -11.76 -10.78
C ARG A 54 -3.87 -12.13 -10.33
N ASN A 55 -3.67 -13.39 -10.01
CA ASN A 55 -2.34 -13.91 -9.72
C ASN A 55 -1.52 -13.94 -11.00
N ARG A 56 -0.35 -13.31 -10.95
CA ARG A 56 0.55 -13.21 -12.10
C ARG A 56 2.00 -13.17 -11.67
N THR A 57 2.87 -13.60 -12.57
CA THR A 57 4.31 -13.44 -12.45
C THR A 57 4.81 -12.76 -13.72
N LEU A 58 5.59 -11.69 -13.56
CA LEU A 58 6.09 -10.90 -14.67
C LEU A 58 7.59 -10.69 -14.49
N ALA A 59 8.36 -10.91 -15.55
CA ALA A 59 9.78 -10.59 -15.58
C ALA A 59 10.00 -9.25 -16.27
N ILE A 60 10.71 -8.35 -15.61
CA ILE A 60 11.02 -7.02 -16.12
C ILE A 60 12.54 -6.93 -16.37
N ASP A 61 12.91 -6.66 -17.60
CA ASP A 61 14.33 -6.53 -17.95
C ASP A 61 14.89 -5.21 -17.44
N GLY A 62 16.06 -5.29 -16.82
CA GLY A 62 16.80 -4.13 -16.35
C GLY A 62 18.27 -4.23 -16.71
N PRO A 63 19.08 -3.22 -16.35
CA PRO A 63 20.51 -3.20 -16.73
C PRO A 63 21.34 -4.35 -16.17
N LEU A 64 20.94 -4.94 -15.04
CA LEU A 64 21.64 -6.06 -14.43
C LEU A 64 21.03 -7.42 -14.75
N GLY A 65 19.88 -7.46 -15.36
CA GLY A 65 19.15 -8.68 -15.65
C GLY A 65 17.67 -8.52 -15.40
N ALA A 66 16.94 -9.62 -15.27
CA ALA A 66 15.50 -9.60 -15.08
C ALA A 66 15.11 -9.55 -13.60
N THR A 67 14.19 -8.64 -13.28
CA THR A 67 13.53 -8.58 -11.98
C THR A 67 12.18 -9.27 -12.10
N VAL A 68 11.89 -10.24 -11.24
CA VAL A 68 10.64 -10.98 -11.27
C VAL A 68 9.67 -10.39 -10.25
N VAL A 69 8.52 -9.94 -10.74
CA VAL A 69 7.42 -9.42 -9.93
C VAL A 69 6.34 -10.48 -9.85
N GLU A 70 5.85 -10.74 -8.64
CA GLU A 70 4.82 -11.73 -8.38
C GLU A 70 3.60 -11.09 -7.73
N VAL A 71 2.41 -11.41 -8.25
CA VAL A 71 1.12 -10.97 -7.68
C VAL A 71 0.36 -12.20 -7.22
N GLN A 72 0.04 -12.25 -5.93
CA GLN A 72 -0.77 -13.33 -5.33
C GLN A 72 -1.67 -12.76 -4.23
N ASN A 73 -2.92 -13.22 -4.18
CA ASN A 73 -3.87 -12.89 -3.13
C ASN A 73 -4.01 -11.38 -2.90
N GLN A 74 -4.11 -10.61 -3.98
CA GLN A 74 -4.23 -9.14 -3.95
C GLN A 74 -3.01 -8.44 -3.32
N ARG A 75 -1.85 -9.09 -3.38
CA ARG A 75 -0.58 -8.54 -2.91
C ARG A 75 0.46 -8.70 -4.00
N ALA A 76 1.46 -7.86 -3.96
CA ALA A 76 2.56 -7.90 -4.92
C ALA A 76 3.91 -7.88 -4.20
N ARG A 77 4.88 -8.53 -4.77
CA ARG A 77 6.26 -8.49 -4.27
C ARG A 77 7.24 -8.63 -5.43
N ILE A 78 8.48 -8.25 -5.16
CA ILE A 78 9.59 -8.60 -6.02
C ILE A 78 10.12 -9.96 -5.53
N ALA A 79 9.86 -10.99 -6.33
CA ALA A 79 10.20 -12.36 -5.97
C ALA A 79 11.69 -12.65 -6.21
N ARG A 80 12.28 -12.00 -7.23
CA ARG A 80 13.65 -12.22 -7.61
C ARG A 80 14.24 -10.98 -8.25
N ASP A 81 15.48 -10.67 -7.96
CA ASP A 81 16.19 -9.51 -8.50
C ASP A 81 17.68 -9.86 -8.66
N PRO A 82 18.36 -9.39 -9.73
CA PRO A 82 19.78 -9.68 -9.91
C PRO A 82 20.72 -8.90 -8.99
N SER A 83 20.22 -7.96 -8.18
CA SER A 83 21.06 -7.19 -7.28
C SER A 83 21.67 -8.07 -6.18
N PRO A 84 22.93 -7.82 -5.77
CA PRO A 84 23.62 -8.71 -4.81
C PRO A 84 23.02 -8.70 -3.41
N LYS A 85 22.43 -7.58 -2.98
CA LYS A 85 21.92 -7.47 -1.61
C LYS A 85 20.43 -7.78 -1.45
N GLN A 86 19.69 -7.90 -2.54
CA GLN A 86 18.28 -8.32 -2.55
C GLN A 86 17.37 -7.47 -1.63
N TYR A 87 17.61 -6.16 -1.51
CA TYR A 87 16.83 -5.30 -0.62
C TYR A 87 15.36 -5.24 -1.00
N CYS A 88 15.05 -5.17 -2.29
CA CYS A 88 13.67 -5.12 -2.76
C CYS A 88 12.94 -6.45 -2.54
N VAL A 89 13.65 -7.58 -2.63
CA VAL A 89 13.08 -8.89 -2.33
C VAL A 89 12.76 -9.01 -0.84
N ARG A 90 13.63 -8.50 0.01
CA ARG A 90 13.46 -8.52 1.47
C ARG A 90 12.33 -7.62 1.96
N GLN A 91 11.90 -6.65 1.17
CA GLN A 91 10.77 -5.80 1.51
C GLN A 91 9.46 -6.59 1.68
N GLY A 92 9.34 -7.73 1.00
CA GLY A 92 8.20 -8.61 1.13
C GLY A 92 6.98 -8.12 0.35
N TRP A 93 5.81 -8.50 0.85
CA TRP A 93 4.56 -8.25 0.16
C TRP A 93 4.08 -6.81 0.35
N LEU A 94 3.65 -6.20 -0.76
CA LEU A 94 2.96 -4.91 -0.77
C LEU A 94 1.46 -5.17 -0.98
N GLN A 95 0.60 -4.55 -0.18
CA GLN A 95 -0.84 -4.77 -0.27
C GLN A 95 -1.67 -3.48 -0.19
N HIS A 96 -1.10 -2.41 0.33
CA HIS A 96 -1.81 -1.14 0.53
C HIS A 96 -1.44 -0.14 -0.55
N ALA A 97 -2.41 0.70 -0.92
CA ALA A 97 -2.17 1.79 -1.87
C ALA A 97 -1.08 2.73 -1.36
N GLY A 98 -0.17 3.11 -2.24
CA GLY A 98 0.95 3.98 -1.92
C GLY A 98 2.22 3.25 -1.49
N GLU A 99 2.18 1.95 -1.27
CA GLU A 99 3.38 1.18 -0.97
C GLU A 99 4.23 1.00 -2.23
N ILE A 100 5.54 1.15 -2.08
CA ILE A 100 6.51 1.10 -3.18
C ILE A 100 7.65 0.18 -2.80
N ALA A 101 8.10 -0.65 -3.74
CA ALA A 101 9.33 -1.40 -3.65
C ALA A 101 10.28 -0.97 -4.77
N LEU A 102 11.51 -0.64 -4.41
CA LEU A 102 12.52 -0.14 -5.32
C LEU A 102 13.70 -1.09 -5.39
N CYS A 103 14.02 -1.54 -6.61
CA CYS A 103 15.27 -2.25 -6.90
C CYS A 103 16.23 -1.28 -7.60
N LEU A 104 16.93 -0.48 -6.81
CA LEU A 104 17.79 0.59 -7.32
C LEU A 104 18.88 0.11 -8.27
N PRO A 105 19.63 -0.96 -7.98
CA PRO A 105 20.66 -1.43 -8.91
C PRO A 105 20.12 -1.81 -10.28
N ASN A 106 18.91 -2.36 -10.34
CA ASN A 106 18.29 -2.76 -11.59
C ASN A 106 17.29 -1.71 -12.14
N GLN A 107 17.11 -0.60 -11.43
CA GLN A 107 16.23 0.51 -11.83
C GLN A 107 14.78 0.08 -12.08
N VAL A 108 14.31 -0.92 -11.36
CA VAL A 108 12.93 -1.41 -11.43
C VAL A 108 12.21 -1.03 -10.14
N SER A 109 10.99 -0.54 -10.26
CA SER A 109 10.15 -0.24 -9.11
C SER A 109 8.74 -0.77 -9.33
N ILE A 110 8.09 -1.15 -8.25
CA ILE A 110 6.68 -1.48 -8.24
C ILE A 110 5.96 -0.61 -7.23
N GLU A 111 4.77 -0.18 -7.57
CA GLU A 111 3.95 0.68 -6.73
C GLU A 111 2.50 0.21 -6.78
N ILE A 112 1.85 0.16 -5.65
CA ILE A 112 0.41 -0.11 -5.59
C ILE A 112 -0.34 1.20 -5.69
N ALA A 113 -1.06 1.38 -6.80
CA ALA A 113 -1.86 2.55 -7.05
C ALA A 113 -3.31 2.34 -6.64
N VAL A 114 -3.96 3.42 -6.23
CA VAL A 114 -5.41 3.42 -6.00
C VAL A 114 -6.11 3.22 -7.36
N SER A 115 -7.19 2.46 -7.37
CA SER A 115 -8.01 2.26 -8.57
C SER A 115 -8.32 3.60 -9.24
N GLN A 116 -7.95 3.70 -10.51
CA GLN A 116 -7.86 4.97 -11.24
C GLN A 116 -9.16 5.70 -11.53
N ASN A 117 -10.30 5.13 -11.19
CA ASN A 117 -11.58 5.76 -11.52
C ASN A 117 -11.79 7.14 -10.90
N ARG A 118 -10.94 7.55 -9.96
CA ARG A 118 -11.03 8.86 -9.30
C ARG A 118 -9.96 9.86 -9.75
N VAL A 119 -8.91 9.40 -10.39
CA VAL A 119 -7.75 10.24 -10.71
C VAL A 119 -7.89 10.89 -12.08
N ASP A 120 -8.58 10.24 -13.01
CA ASP A 120 -8.76 10.74 -14.36
C ASP A 120 -9.54 12.07 -14.43
N SER A 121 -10.37 12.36 -13.43
CA SER A 121 -11.10 13.62 -13.39
C SER A 121 -10.26 14.83 -12.96
N LEU A 122 -9.08 14.61 -12.45
CA LEU A 122 -8.17 15.67 -11.98
C LEU A 122 -6.98 15.90 -12.91
N ASN A 123 -6.90 15.15 -13.97
CA ASN A 123 -5.77 15.19 -14.90
C ASN A 123 -6.18 15.96 -16.17
N TYR A 124 -5.87 17.22 -16.22
CA TYR A 124 -6.09 18.05 -17.40
C TYR A 124 -4.82 18.41 -18.07
#